data_7e3a5238c85ecd005e3d03239ab4eb4a
#
_entry.id   7e3a5238c85ecd005e3d03239ab4eb4a
#
_cell.length_a   1.000
_cell.length_b   1.000
_cell.length_c   1.000
_cell.angle_alpha   90.00
_cell.angle_beta   90.00
_cell.angle_gamma   90.00
#
_symmetry.space_group_name_H-M   'P 1'
#
loop_
_entity.id
_entity.type
_entity.pdbx_description
1 polymer ?
#
loop_
_entity_poly.entity_id
_entity_poly.type
_entity_poly.pdbx_seq_one_letter_code
_entity_poly.pdbx_strand_id
1 'polypeptide(L)'
;MSAPTLQRRLGLVQATALNMIDMVGIGPFVTLPLVMGFMGPNFLLAWLVGAALASVDGLIWSELGAAYPEAGGSYRFLKLAYGEQKWGRYMSFLYVWQTLIQSPLVLASGAIGFAQYFGYLVPMTEWWQPKAVAGTVVLLLVLLLYRRIEDIGKLGVALWVGVLSLMGWLIFGGLTHANHHVDIFPAGGLSALPGLLISAAMGQAAVKTIYSYLGYYNVCHLGAEIKGPEKVIPRSIFLSILGIAALYLLLNWSVGTVIPWQEVQGWQASAGDKSQFIVSVFVERLYGPAAATVATAMVLLVAFASLFAVLLGYSRIPYAAAADGEFLPVFGKLHPTKNFPYVSLLLLGGVGFVFSLLFRLGEVISAILAMRILVQFVGQAVGLMLLRRRRGTAALPFKMPLYPLPVVLAIIVWLFVFVGIAPVEVTWGGVHFRLYFQLAALGMMALGTGAFLLWSRRLGRWPFGG
;
A
#
# COMPACT_ATOMS: atom_id res chain seq x y z
N MET A 1 0.84 35.17 16.86
CA MET A 1 1.09 33.72 16.97
C MET A 1 1.46 33.21 15.59
N SER A 2 2.64 32.60 15.42
CA SER A 2 3.03 31.99 14.16
C SER A 2 2.03 30.86 13.80
N ALA A 3 1.69 30.71 12.53
CA ALA A 3 0.81 29.64 12.08
C ALA A 3 1.40 28.26 12.50
N PRO A 4 0.58 27.31 12.96
CA PRO A 4 1.06 25.99 13.36
C PRO A 4 1.72 25.29 12.18
N THR A 5 2.96 24.77 12.38
CA THR A 5 3.73 24.04 11.37
C THR A 5 3.96 22.61 11.83
N LEU A 6 4.14 21.68 10.86
CA LEU A 6 4.54 20.30 11.14
C LEU A 6 5.93 20.29 11.79
N GLN A 7 6.15 19.44 12.80
CA GLN A 7 7.38 19.41 13.58
C GLN A 7 8.19 18.15 13.28
N ARG A 8 9.51 18.28 13.06
CA ARG A 8 10.43 17.15 12.82
C ARG A 8 10.72 16.38 14.11
N ARG A 9 9.96 15.29 14.33
CA ARG A 9 10.02 14.48 15.56
C ARG A 9 10.38 13.01 15.32
N LEU A 10 10.16 12.48 14.11
CA LEU A 10 10.36 11.07 13.77
C LEU A 10 11.79 10.79 13.37
N GLY A 11 12.45 9.87 14.06
CA GLY A 11 13.81 9.38 13.74
C GLY A 11 13.77 8.12 12.86
N LEU A 12 14.95 7.49 12.62
CA LEU A 12 15.09 6.33 11.74
C LEU A 12 14.22 5.15 12.20
N VAL A 13 14.20 4.83 13.49
CA VAL A 13 13.42 3.69 14.01
C VAL A 13 11.93 3.90 13.79
N GLN A 14 11.40 5.09 14.12
CA GLN A 14 9.97 5.40 13.92
C GLN A 14 9.61 5.42 12.42
N ALA A 15 10.47 5.98 11.58
CA ALA A 15 10.27 6.02 10.12
C ALA A 15 10.24 4.60 9.52
N THR A 16 11.20 3.73 9.91
CA THR A 16 11.25 2.34 9.47
C THR A 16 10.04 1.56 9.98
N ALA A 17 9.69 1.72 11.26
CA ALA A 17 8.52 1.07 11.85
C ALA A 17 7.22 1.45 11.12
N LEU A 18 6.99 2.74 10.83
CA LEU A 18 5.82 3.21 10.10
C LEU A 18 5.74 2.66 8.67
N ASN A 19 6.87 2.57 7.96
CA ASN A 19 6.90 1.92 6.66
C ASN A 19 6.58 0.42 6.78
N MET A 20 7.24 -0.30 7.71
CA MET A 20 7.06 -1.76 7.84
C MET A 20 5.64 -2.12 8.28
N ILE A 21 5.00 -1.38 9.20
CA ILE A 21 3.62 -1.65 9.58
C ILE A 21 2.61 -1.28 8.48
N ASP A 22 2.94 -0.32 7.61
CA ASP A 22 2.13 -0.03 6.42
C ASP A 22 2.23 -1.19 5.41
N MET A 23 3.43 -1.72 5.18
CA MET A 23 3.67 -2.87 4.30
C MET A 23 3.03 -4.15 4.85
N VAL A 24 3.25 -4.48 6.14
CA VAL A 24 2.70 -5.70 6.78
C VAL A 24 1.30 -5.40 7.31
N GLY A 25 0.37 -5.15 6.41
CA GLY A 25 -1.03 -5.10 6.77
C GLY A 25 -1.68 -6.49 6.72
N ILE A 26 -2.97 -6.48 6.46
CA ILE A 26 -3.71 -7.73 6.18
C ILE A 26 -3.25 -8.37 4.86
N GLY A 27 -2.59 -7.58 3.99
CA GLY A 27 -2.19 -7.96 2.63
C GLY A 27 -1.60 -9.36 2.53
N PRO A 28 -0.43 -9.64 3.13
CA PRO A 28 0.24 -10.93 2.96
C PRO A 28 -0.60 -12.12 3.40
N PHE A 29 -1.44 -11.95 4.41
CA PHE A 29 -2.26 -13.04 4.97
C PHE A 29 -3.46 -13.40 4.09
N VAL A 30 -4.03 -12.43 3.36
CA VAL A 30 -5.16 -12.68 2.45
C VAL A 30 -4.69 -12.94 1.02
N THR A 31 -3.49 -12.48 0.64
CA THR A 31 -2.99 -12.68 -0.72
C THR A 31 -2.17 -13.98 -0.88
N LEU A 32 -1.56 -14.51 0.18
CA LEU A 32 -0.82 -15.76 0.14
C LEU A 32 -1.65 -16.92 -0.49
N PRO A 33 -2.86 -17.23 -0.02
CA PRO A 33 -3.64 -18.31 -0.63
C PRO A 33 -3.99 -18.02 -2.10
N LEU A 34 -4.26 -16.76 -2.45
CA LEU A 34 -4.53 -16.38 -3.84
C LEU A 34 -3.29 -16.60 -4.74
N VAL A 35 -2.10 -16.24 -4.25
CA VAL A 35 -0.84 -16.45 -4.98
C VAL A 35 -0.54 -17.95 -5.13
N MET A 36 -0.78 -18.76 -4.08
CA MET A 36 -0.70 -20.23 -4.16
C MET A 36 -1.67 -20.79 -5.21
N GLY A 37 -2.89 -20.26 -5.28
CA GLY A 37 -3.88 -20.65 -6.28
C GLY A 37 -3.46 -20.36 -7.72
N PHE A 38 -2.86 -19.19 -7.99
CA PHE A 38 -2.41 -18.80 -9.33
C PHE A 38 -1.11 -19.49 -9.77
N MET A 39 -0.15 -19.61 -8.86
CA MET A 39 1.23 -20.03 -9.17
C MET A 39 1.52 -21.49 -8.84
N GLY A 40 0.63 -22.16 -8.08
CA GLY A 40 0.85 -23.53 -7.64
C GLY A 40 2.20 -23.70 -6.92
N PRO A 41 3.05 -24.66 -7.35
CA PRO A 41 4.33 -24.94 -6.67
C PRO A 41 5.29 -23.74 -6.67
N ASN A 42 5.19 -22.83 -7.63
CA ASN A 42 6.12 -21.73 -7.82
C ASN A 42 5.65 -20.40 -7.19
N PHE A 43 4.76 -20.45 -6.20
CA PHE A 43 4.18 -19.25 -5.60
C PHE A 43 5.23 -18.32 -4.96
N LEU A 44 6.35 -18.84 -4.45
CA LEU A 44 7.44 -18.02 -3.90
C LEU A 44 8.09 -17.12 -4.93
N LEU A 45 8.12 -17.53 -6.21
CA LEU A 45 8.68 -16.70 -7.30
C LEU A 45 7.90 -15.39 -7.45
N ALA A 46 6.58 -15.41 -7.29
CA ALA A 46 5.78 -14.19 -7.35
C ALA A 46 6.12 -13.21 -6.21
N TRP A 47 6.46 -13.71 -5.03
CA TRP A 47 6.93 -12.87 -3.92
C TRP A 47 8.32 -12.28 -4.17
N LEU A 48 9.21 -13.01 -4.83
CA LEU A 48 10.51 -12.49 -5.28
C LEU A 48 10.33 -11.38 -6.33
N VAL A 49 9.43 -11.55 -7.29
CA VAL A 49 9.10 -10.50 -8.29
C VAL A 49 8.55 -9.25 -7.61
N GLY A 50 7.64 -9.41 -6.65
CA GLY A 50 7.12 -8.29 -5.85
C GLY A 50 8.22 -7.56 -5.07
N ALA A 51 9.14 -8.30 -4.43
CA ALA A 51 10.28 -7.73 -3.70
C ALA A 51 11.25 -6.99 -4.64
N ALA A 52 11.52 -7.55 -5.83
CA ALA A 52 12.39 -6.92 -6.82
C ALA A 52 11.80 -5.60 -7.31
N LEU A 53 10.50 -5.56 -7.65
CA LEU A 53 9.84 -4.32 -8.06
C LEU A 53 9.83 -3.29 -6.92
N ALA A 54 9.47 -3.69 -5.70
CA ALA A 54 9.48 -2.78 -4.53
C ALA A 54 10.89 -2.20 -4.30
N SER A 55 11.95 -3.01 -4.49
CA SER A 55 13.34 -2.57 -4.34
C SER A 55 13.73 -1.55 -5.41
N VAL A 56 13.37 -1.80 -6.66
CA VAL A 56 13.68 -0.92 -7.79
C VAL A 56 12.89 0.40 -7.67
N ASP A 57 11.61 0.33 -7.35
CA ASP A 57 10.78 1.52 -7.15
C ASP A 57 11.20 2.29 -5.88
N GLY A 58 11.63 1.58 -4.83
CA GLY A 58 12.20 2.16 -3.61
C GLY A 58 13.43 3.04 -3.85
N LEU A 59 14.24 2.75 -4.89
CA LEU A 59 15.33 3.63 -5.31
C LEU A 59 14.80 5.00 -5.80
N ILE A 60 13.70 5.01 -6.57
CA ILE A 60 13.05 6.23 -7.07
C ILE A 60 12.54 7.07 -5.90
N TRP A 61 11.83 6.43 -4.97
CA TRP A 61 11.30 7.10 -3.79
C TRP A 61 12.39 7.62 -2.86
N SER A 62 13.48 6.86 -2.70
CA SER A 62 14.62 7.26 -1.89
C SER A 62 15.29 8.51 -2.42
N GLU A 63 15.47 8.60 -3.74
CA GLU A 63 16.10 9.76 -4.35
C GLU A 63 15.22 11.01 -4.26
N LEU A 64 13.94 10.89 -4.61
CA LEU A 64 13.00 12.00 -4.55
C LEU A 64 12.73 12.43 -3.10
N GLY A 65 12.55 11.47 -2.19
CA GLY A 65 12.26 11.74 -0.78
C GLY A 65 13.44 12.40 -0.05
N ALA A 66 14.68 12.01 -0.36
CA ALA A 66 15.87 12.65 0.18
C ALA A 66 16.06 14.07 -0.36
N ALA A 67 15.78 14.27 -1.65
CA ALA A 67 15.94 15.57 -2.30
C ALA A 67 14.85 16.59 -1.91
N TYR A 68 13.64 16.11 -1.66
CA TYR A 68 12.46 16.97 -1.40
C TYR A 68 11.66 16.45 -0.19
N PRO A 69 12.23 16.56 1.03
CA PRO A 69 11.64 16.00 2.25
C PRO A 69 10.55 16.91 2.83
N GLU A 70 9.48 17.09 2.08
CA GLU A 70 8.32 17.88 2.46
C GLU A 70 7.10 16.98 2.69
N ALA A 71 6.04 17.52 3.28
CA ALA A 71 4.78 16.77 3.45
C ALA A 71 4.12 16.51 2.09
N GLY A 72 3.45 15.36 1.96
CA GLY A 72 2.67 15.02 0.77
C GLY A 72 3.36 14.13 -0.26
N GLY A 73 4.67 13.84 -0.12
CA GLY A 73 5.39 12.87 -0.96
C GLY A 73 5.21 13.09 -2.46
N SER A 74 4.55 12.15 -3.16
CA SER A 74 4.34 12.23 -4.62
C SER A 74 3.69 13.53 -5.10
N TYR A 75 2.85 14.16 -4.30
CA TYR A 75 2.30 15.49 -4.64
C TYR A 75 3.44 16.48 -4.94
N ARG A 76 4.39 16.57 -4.02
CA ARG A 76 5.54 17.47 -4.15
C ARG A 76 6.49 17.05 -5.26
N PHE A 77 6.76 15.76 -5.36
CA PHE A 77 7.65 15.19 -6.38
C PHE A 77 7.15 15.47 -7.80
N LEU A 78 5.87 15.21 -8.07
CA LEU A 78 5.26 15.47 -9.38
C LEU A 78 5.22 16.98 -9.70
N LYS A 79 4.91 17.82 -8.72
CA LYS A 79 4.90 19.29 -8.90
C LYS A 79 6.27 19.79 -9.35
N LEU A 80 7.34 19.38 -8.68
CA LEU A 80 8.71 19.81 -9.00
C LEU A 80 9.24 19.19 -10.30
N ALA A 81 8.98 17.92 -10.52
CA ALA A 81 9.52 17.17 -11.64
C ALA A 81 8.97 17.65 -13.00
N TYR A 82 7.68 17.94 -13.07
CA TYR A 82 7.03 18.40 -14.30
C TYR A 82 7.01 19.92 -14.46
N GLY A 83 7.52 20.67 -13.46
CA GLY A 83 7.59 22.14 -13.47
C GLY A 83 6.40 22.80 -12.81
N GLU A 84 6.67 23.55 -11.74
CA GLU A 84 5.72 24.04 -10.74
C GLU A 84 4.55 24.86 -11.31
N GLN A 85 4.76 25.58 -12.41
CA GLN A 85 3.80 26.54 -12.95
C GLN A 85 2.77 25.94 -13.93
N LYS A 86 3.10 24.81 -14.61
CA LYS A 86 2.30 24.23 -15.70
C LYS A 86 1.97 22.76 -15.44
N TRP A 87 2.68 21.86 -16.12
CA TRP A 87 2.43 20.42 -16.05
C TRP A 87 2.62 19.84 -14.65
N GLY A 88 3.48 20.41 -13.83
CA GLY A 88 3.64 20.01 -12.45
C GLY A 88 2.39 20.27 -11.60
N ARG A 89 1.71 21.40 -11.81
CA ARG A 89 0.41 21.67 -11.18
C ARG A 89 -0.64 20.64 -11.58
N TYR A 90 -0.70 20.31 -12.86
CA TYR A 90 -1.64 19.32 -13.39
C TYR A 90 -1.37 17.91 -12.79
N MET A 91 -0.13 17.42 -12.89
CA MET A 91 0.23 16.07 -12.40
C MET A 91 0.06 15.95 -10.88
N SER A 92 0.43 16.99 -10.14
CA SER A 92 0.25 16.99 -8.67
C SER A 92 -1.23 17.08 -8.28
N PHE A 93 -2.05 17.85 -9.01
CA PHE A 93 -3.49 17.89 -8.81
C PHE A 93 -4.14 16.53 -9.08
N LEU A 94 -3.80 15.87 -10.20
CA LEU A 94 -4.28 14.53 -10.50
C LEU A 94 -3.93 13.53 -9.40
N TYR A 95 -2.73 13.62 -8.86
CA TYR A 95 -2.32 12.77 -7.74
C TYR A 95 -3.17 13.01 -6.48
N VAL A 96 -3.41 14.26 -6.11
CA VAL A 96 -4.28 14.56 -4.94
C VAL A 96 -5.71 14.12 -5.20
N TRP A 97 -6.22 14.37 -6.42
CA TRP A 97 -7.56 13.96 -6.85
C TRP A 97 -7.77 12.45 -6.70
N GLN A 98 -6.86 11.65 -7.26
CA GLN A 98 -6.96 10.19 -7.14
C GLN A 98 -6.78 9.72 -5.69
N THR A 99 -5.97 10.41 -4.88
CA THR A 99 -5.71 10.05 -3.49
C THR A 99 -6.96 10.16 -2.62
N LEU A 100 -7.88 11.10 -2.92
CA LEU A 100 -9.15 11.22 -2.19
C LEU A 100 -10.06 9.99 -2.33
N ILE A 101 -9.85 9.16 -3.34
CA ILE A 101 -10.60 7.93 -3.57
C ILE A 101 -9.76 6.71 -3.24
N GLN A 102 -8.52 6.70 -3.70
CA GLN A 102 -7.63 5.56 -3.56
C GLN A 102 -7.21 5.32 -2.10
N SER A 103 -6.92 6.37 -1.33
CA SER A 103 -6.56 6.21 0.09
C SER A 103 -7.72 5.64 0.93
N PRO A 104 -8.97 6.12 0.82
CA PRO A 104 -10.13 5.47 1.41
C PRO A 104 -10.34 4.01 0.97
N LEU A 105 -10.03 3.64 -0.30
CA LEU A 105 -10.07 2.24 -0.73
C LEU A 105 -9.02 1.40 0.00
N VAL A 106 -7.79 1.90 0.19
CA VAL A 106 -6.76 1.20 0.98
C VAL A 106 -7.25 1.00 2.41
N LEU A 107 -7.83 2.03 3.02
CA LEU A 107 -8.39 1.94 4.36
C LEU A 107 -9.53 0.90 4.43
N ALA A 108 -10.43 0.90 3.44
CA ALA A 108 -11.52 -0.07 3.34
C ALA A 108 -10.98 -1.50 3.17
N SER A 109 -9.96 -1.72 2.32
CA SER A 109 -9.39 -3.05 2.10
C SER A 109 -8.86 -3.68 3.38
N GLY A 110 -8.12 -2.92 4.17
CA GLY A 110 -7.60 -3.38 5.45
C GLY A 110 -8.69 -3.61 6.51
N ALA A 111 -9.71 -2.74 6.54
CA ALA A 111 -10.84 -2.89 7.46
C ALA A 111 -11.73 -4.11 7.11
N ILE A 112 -11.96 -4.36 5.82
CA ILE A 112 -12.69 -5.56 5.35
C ILE A 112 -11.89 -6.83 5.68
N GLY A 113 -10.57 -6.82 5.43
CA GLY A 113 -9.70 -7.94 5.79
C GLY A 113 -9.63 -8.17 7.31
N PHE A 114 -9.64 -7.10 8.11
CA PHE A 114 -9.77 -7.20 9.56
C PHE A 114 -11.08 -7.90 9.94
N ALA A 115 -12.21 -7.45 9.40
CA ALA A 115 -13.51 -8.07 9.66
C ALA A 115 -13.56 -9.55 9.23
N GLN A 116 -12.91 -9.90 8.11
CA GLN A 116 -12.78 -11.27 7.64
C GLN A 116 -12.08 -12.15 8.70
N TYR A 117 -10.89 -11.77 9.17
CA TYR A 117 -10.19 -12.52 10.22
C TYR A 117 -10.91 -12.49 11.58
N PHE A 118 -11.63 -11.41 11.89
CA PHE A 118 -12.46 -11.35 13.10
C PHE A 118 -13.56 -12.42 13.10
N GLY A 119 -14.08 -12.78 11.92
CA GLY A 119 -15.03 -13.87 11.73
C GLY A 119 -14.52 -15.25 12.15
N TYR A 120 -13.21 -15.48 12.24
CA TYR A 120 -12.64 -16.69 12.83
C TYR A 120 -12.85 -16.76 14.36
N LEU A 121 -12.76 -15.61 15.03
CA LEU A 121 -12.95 -15.52 16.50
C LEU A 121 -14.43 -15.52 16.89
N VAL A 122 -15.23 -14.80 16.12
CA VAL A 122 -16.67 -14.62 16.35
C VAL A 122 -17.40 -14.93 15.07
N PRO A 123 -18.03 -16.11 14.95
CA PRO A 123 -18.80 -16.46 13.75
C PRO A 123 -19.86 -15.41 13.45
N MET A 124 -19.87 -14.91 12.23
CA MET A 124 -20.80 -13.88 11.76
C MET A 124 -21.78 -14.52 10.80
N THR A 125 -23.02 -14.60 11.20
CA THR A 125 -24.11 -15.23 10.42
C THR A 125 -24.87 -14.24 9.56
N GLU A 126 -24.91 -12.97 9.97
CA GLU A 126 -25.67 -11.93 9.32
C GLU A 126 -24.80 -11.11 8.35
N TRP A 127 -25.33 -10.76 7.20
CA TRP A 127 -24.61 -10.04 6.14
C TRP A 127 -24.06 -8.65 6.55
N TRP A 128 -24.63 -8.02 7.55
CA TRP A 128 -24.24 -6.70 8.04
C TRP A 128 -23.12 -6.75 9.10
N GLN A 129 -22.94 -7.87 9.79
CA GLN A 129 -21.98 -8.00 10.89
C GLN A 129 -20.52 -7.74 10.46
N PRO A 130 -20.01 -8.33 9.36
CA PRO A 130 -18.66 -8.00 8.88
C PRO A 130 -18.51 -6.52 8.53
N LYS A 131 -19.55 -5.90 7.99
CA LYS A 131 -19.54 -4.47 7.65
C LYS A 131 -19.50 -3.59 8.90
N ALA A 132 -20.27 -3.95 9.93
CA ALA A 132 -20.25 -3.24 11.21
C ALA A 132 -18.86 -3.31 11.87
N VAL A 133 -18.21 -4.48 11.84
CA VAL A 133 -16.84 -4.65 12.36
C VAL A 133 -15.87 -3.76 11.55
N ALA A 134 -15.90 -3.83 10.22
CA ALA A 134 -15.03 -3.02 9.36
C ALA A 134 -15.21 -1.52 9.61
N GLY A 135 -16.46 -1.05 9.65
CA GLY A 135 -16.77 0.36 9.93
C GLY A 135 -16.30 0.79 11.32
N THR A 136 -16.51 -0.03 12.36
CA THR A 136 -16.07 0.25 13.73
C THR A 136 -14.55 0.40 13.80
N VAL A 137 -13.79 -0.44 13.12
CA VAL A 137 -12.32 -0.35 13.05
C VAL A 137 -11.87 0.97 12.47
N VAL A 138 -12.49 1.43 11.36
CA VAL A 138 -12.16 2.73 10.75
C VAL A 138 -12.46 3.88 11.72
N LEU A 139 -13.59 3.88 12.43
CA LEU A 139 -13.93 4.90 13.41
C LEU A 139 -12.93 4.94 14.57
N LEU A 140 -12.57 3.77 15.11
CA LEU A 140 -11.55 3.68 16.18
C LEU A 140 -10.19 4.22 15.72
N LEU A 141 -9.78 3.97 14.47
CA LEU A 141 -8.55 4.51 13.91
C LEU A 141 -8.56 6.03 13.80
N VAL A 142 -9.66 6.61 13.33
CA VAL A 142 -9.81 8.07 13.27
C VAL A 142 -9.69 8.68 14.66
N LEU A 143 -10.37 8.10 15.65
CA LEU A 143 -10.29 8.56 17.06
C LEU A 143 -8.87 8.43 17.62
N LEU A 144 -8.18 7.32 17.33
CA LEU A 144 -6.82 7.07 17.79
C LEU A 144 -5.82 8.07 17.19
N LEU A 145 -5.95 8.36 15.89
CA LEU A 145 -5.06 9.30 15.18
C LEU A 145 -5.35 10.78 15.52
N TYR A 146 -6.43 11.07 16.23
CA TYR A 146 -6.76 12.43 16.69
C TYR A 146 -5.87 12.87 17.87
N ARG A 147 -4.53 12.66 17.74
CA ARG A 147 -3.50 12.89 18.77
C ARG A 147 -2.29 13.66 18.25
N ARG A 148 -1.31 13.93 19.12
CA ARG A 148 -0.02 14.55 18.76
C ARG A 148 0.89 13.54 18.06
N ILE A 149 1.73 14.02 17.13
CA ILE A 149 2.63 13.16 16.32
C ILE A 149 3.67 12.40 17.16
N GLU A 150 4.10 12.94 18.30
CA GLU A 150 5.08 12.29 19.18
C GLU A 150 4.52 11.00 19.80
N ASP A 151 3.27 11.04 20.26
CA ASP A 151 2.57 9.89 20.82
C ASP A 151 2.30 8.84 19.73
N ILE A 152 2.03 9.30 18.50
CA ILE A 152 1.82 8.47 17.33
C ILE A 152 3.11 7.70 16.97
N GLY A 153 4.29 8.34 17.02
CA GLY A 153 5.56 7.68 16.73
C GLY A 153 5.89 6.56 17.72
N LYS A 154 5.63 6.76 19.01
CA LYS A 154 5.81 5.73 20.05
C LYS A 154 4.84 4.56 19.87
N LEU A 155 3.57 4.88 19.60
CA LEU A 155 2.55 3.87 19.33
C LEU A 155 2.90 3.04 18.08
N GLY A 156 3.41 3.68 17.01
CA GLY A 156 3.87 2.99 15.81
C GLY A 156 4.96 1.97 16.11
N VAL A 157 5.96 2.31 16.94
CA VAL A 157 7.02 1.36 17.35
C VAL A 157 6.44 0.20 18.16
N ALA A 158 5.51 0.44 19.08
CA ALA A 158 4.87 -0.62 19.85
C ALA A 158 4.06 -1.58 18.95
N LEU A 159 3.31 -1.03 18.00
CA LEU A 159 2.59 -1.83 16.99
C LEU A 159 3.55 -2.64 16.11
N TRP A 160 4.69 -2.05 15.72
CA TRP A 160 5.71 -2.74 14.92
C TRP A 160 6.29 -3.96 15.64
N VAL A 161 6.55 -3.86 16.95
CA VAL A 161 7.00 -5.01 17.75
C VAL A 161 5.96 -6.14 17.70
N GLY A 162 4.67 -5.82 17.80
CA GLY A 162 3.60 -6.81 17.66
C GLY A 162 3.59 -7.50 16.29
N VAL A 163 3.79 -6.71 15.21
CA VAL A 163 3.92 -7.24 13.84
C VAL A 163 5.08 -8.23 13.72
N LEU A 164 6.28 -7.82 14.17
CA LEU A 164 7.47 -8.67 14.11
C LEU A 164 7.34 -9.93 14.97
N SER A 165 6.66 -9.83 16.12
CA SER A 165 6.41 -10.99 16.99
C SER A 165 5.53 -12.03 16.31
N LEU A 166 4.43 -11.61 15.65
CA LEU A 166 3.59 -12.53 14.88
C LEU A 166 4.38 -13.18 13.74
N MET A 167 5.07 -12.37 12.93
CA MET A 167 5.84 -12.90 11.80
C MET A 167 6.92 -13.89 12.26
N GLY A 168 7.64 -13.54 13.33
CA GLY A 168 8.64 -14.44 13.93
C GLY A 168 8.05 -15.75 14.42
N TRP A 169 6.89 -15.71 15.07
CA TRP A 169 6.19 -16.91 15.54
C TRP A 169 5.79 -17.83 14.38
N LEU A 170 5.16 -17.26 13.32
CA LEU A 170 4.76 -18.04 12.16
C LEU A 170 5.96 -18.64 11.40
N ILE A 171 7.04 -17.87 11.24
CA ILE A 171 8.27 -18.36 10.60
C ILE A 171 8.90 -19.46 11.43
N PHE A 172 9.04 -19.29 12.75
CA PHE A 172 9.59 -20.31 13.63
C PHE A 172 8.73 -21.60 13.62
N GLY A 173 7.40 -21.46 13.60
CA GLY A 173 6.48 -22.58 13.49
C GLY A 173 6.70 -23.41 12.23
N GLY A 174 6.83 -22.76 11.07
CA GLY A 174 7.10 -23.46 9.81
C GLY A 174 8.48 -24.09 9.75
N LEU A 175 9.51 -23.42 10.29
CA LEU A 175 10.87 -23.95 10.35
C LEU A 175 10.98 -25.23 11.20
N THR A 176 10.22 -25.30 12.28
CA THR A 176 10.27 -26.44 13.23
C THR A 176 9.34 -27.60 12.87
N HIS A 177 8.34 -27.37 11.99
CA HIS A 177 7.32 -28.36 11.62
C HIS A 177 7.19 -28.54 10.11
N ALA A 178 8.26 -28.28 9.35
CA ALA A 178 8.28 -28.42 7.90
C ALA A 178 8.05 -29.89 7.48
N ASN A 179 6.96 -30.15 6.76
CA ASN A 179 6.55 -31.49 6.32
C ASN A 179 6.52 -31.62 4.77
N HIS A 180 6.52 -30.49 4.07
CA HIS A 180 6.45 -30.46 2.62
C HIS A 180 7.62 -29.68 2.03
N HIS A 181 8.05 -30.10 0.83
CA HIS A 181 9.04 -29.35 0.06
C HIS A 181 8.35 -28.20 -0.69
N VAL A 182 8.99 -27.03 -0.73
CA VAL A 182 8.51 -25.86 -1.46
C VAL A 182 9.55 -25.50 -2.51
N ASP A 183 9.16 -25.61 -3.77
CA ASP A 183 10.00 -25.29 -4.90
C ASP A 183 9.99 -23.78 -5.20
N ILE A 184 11.16 -23.17 -5.32
CA ILE A 184 11.28 -21.78 -5.74
C ILE A 184 11.25 -21.67 -7.27
N PHE A 185 11.91 -22.61 -7.96
CA PHE A 185 12.06 -22.61 -9.40
C PHE A 185 11.12 -23.61 -10.07
N PRO A 186 10.70 -23.36 -11.33
CA PRO A 186 9.86 -24.29 -12.06
C PRO A 186 10.58 -25.61 -12.34
N ALA A 187 9.83 -26.71 -12.49
CA ALA A 187 10.36 -28.06 -12.74
C ALA A 187 11.27 -28.13 -13.98
N GLY A 188 11.08 -27.24 -14.96
CA GLY A 188 11.96 -27.08 -16.12
C GLY A 188 13.26 -26.29 -15.84
N GLY A 189 13.55 -25.93 -14.59
CA GLY A 189 14.72 -25.14 -14.20
C GLY A 189 14.72 -23.73 -14.77
N LEU A 190 15.93 -23.17 -14.97
CA LEU A 190 16.08 -21.79 -15.44
C LEU A 190 15.57 -21.56 -16.87
N SER A 191 15.48 -22.60 -17.69
CA SER A 191 14.98 -22.50 -19.07
C SER A 191 13.47 -22.22 -19.14
N ALA A 192 12.69 -22.67 -18.16
CA ALA A 192 11.25 -22.42 -18.06
C ALA A 192 10.91 -21.07 -17.43
N LEU A 193 11.89 -20.44 -16.77
CA LEU A 193 11.69 -19.20 -16.00
C LEU A 193 11.15 -18.03 -16.84
N PRO A 194 11.69 -17.71 -18.06
CA PRO A 194 11.17 -16.59 -18.84
C PRO A 194 9.69 -16.75 -19.21
N GLY A 195 9.27 -17.96 -19.62
CA GLY A 195 7.86 -18.25 -19.94
C GLY A 195 6.93 -18.08 -18.74
N LEU A 196 7.38 -18.53 -17.55
CA LEU A 196 6.61 -18.37 -16.31
C LEU A 196 6.48 -16.88 -15.91
N LEU A 197 7.57 -16.09 -16.01
CA LEU A 197 7.58 -14.67 -15.64
C LEU A 197 6.63 -13.81 -16.49
N ILE A 198 6.41 -14.15 -17.76
CA ILE A 198 5.50 -13.42 -18.65
C ILE A 198 4.09 -14.05 -18.72
N SER A 199 3.82 -15.09 -17.93
CA SER A 199 2.53 -15.79 -17.94
C SER A 199 1.42 -14.91 -17.32
N ALA A 200 0.17 -15.19 -17.70
CA ALA A 200 -1.01 -14.57 -17.10
C ALA A 200 -1.11 -14.89 -15.60
N ALA A 201 -0.71 -16.09 -15.19
CA ALA A 201 -0.68 -16.49 -13.78
C ALA A 201 0.27 -15.61 -12.96
N MET A 202 1.49 -15.35 -13.47
CA MET A 202 2.44 -14.44 -12.86
C MET A 202 1.89 -13.02 -12.82
N GLY A 203 1.24 -12.54 -13.87
CA GLY A 203 0.61 -11.21 -13.89
C GLY A 203 -0.42 -11.04 -12.76
N GLN A 204 -1.31 -12.02 -12.59
CA GLN A 204 -2.31 -12.00 -11.52
C GLN A 204 -1.69 -12.14 -10.13
N ALA A 205 -0.70 -13.01 -9.96
CA ALA A 205 0.03 -13.19 -8.72
C ALA A 205 0.82 -11.92 -8.36
N ALA A 206 1.48 -11.28 -9.33
CA ALA A 206 2.21 -10.03 -9.15
C ALA A 206 1.30 -8.89 -8.63
N VAL A 207 0.08 -8.77 -9.13
CA VAL A 207 -0.91 -7.82 -8.59
C VAL A 207 -1.10 -8.03 -7.08
N LYS A 208 -1.18 -9.27 -6.61
CA LYS A 208 -1.41 -9.59 -5.18
C LYS A 208 -0.16 -9.40 -4.34
N THR A 209 1.00 -9.85 -4.81
CA THR A 209 2.26 -9.69 -4.08
C THR A 209 2.67 -8.22 -4.02
N ILE A 210 2.57 -7.48 -5.11
CA ILE A 210 2.89 -6.05 -5.16
C ILE A 210 1.97 -5.27 -4.21
N TYR A 211 0.67 -5.55 -4.19
CA TYR A 211 -0.25 -4.96 -3.20
C TYR A 211 0.27 -5.14 -1.77
N SER A 212 0.77 -6.33 -1.43
CA SER A 212 1.31 -6.63 -0.10
C SER A 212 2.63 -5.92 0.21
N TYR A 213 3.43 -5.56 -0.82
CA TYR A 213 4.65 -4.79 -0.64
C TYR A 213 4.43 -3.27 -0.57
N LEU A 214 3.25 -2.75 -0.92
CA LEU A 214 3.00 -1.30 -0.85
C LEU A 214 3.12 -0.79 0.58
N GLY A 215 3.62 0.45 0.74
CA GLY A 215 3.79 1.09 2.05
C GLY A 215 5.21 1.58 2.35
N TYR A 216 6.25 1.06 1.67
CA TYR A 216 7.66 1.47 1.87
C TYR A 216 7.92 2.96 1.67
N TYR A 217 7.04 3.66 1.00
CA TYR A 217 7.12 5.10 0.72
C TYR A 217 6.32 5.97 1.71
N ASN A 218 5.69 5.40 2.73
CA ASN A 218 4.86 6.15 3.69
C ASN A 218 5.66 7.28 4.37
N VAL A 219 6.92 7.02 4.67
CA VAL A 219 7.86 8.01 5.22
C VAL A 219 7.99 9.27 4.33
N CYS A 220 7.83 9.16 3.02
CA CYS A 220 7.90 10.31 2.12
C CYS A 220 6.68 11.23 2.26
N HIS A 221 5.52 10.71 2.63
CA HIS A 221 4.34 11.53 2.92
C HIS A 221 4.52 12.34 4.22
N LEU A 222 5.34 11.81 5.14
CA LEU A 222 5.69 12.39 6.43
C LEU A 222 7.00 13.21 6.38
N GLY A 223 7.55 13.51 5.20
CA GLY A 223 8.88 14.10 5.03
C GLY A 223 9.16 15.32 5.90
N ALA A 224 8.15 16.21 6.08
CA ALA A 224 8.25 17.38 6.95
C ALA A 224 8.33 17.05 8.45
N GLU A 225 8.02 15.81 8.85
CA GLU A 225 8.01 15.36 10.26
C GLU A 225 9.23 14.47 10.58
N ILE A 226 10.12 14.21 9.60
CA ILE A 226 11.33 13.37 9.73
C ILE A 226 12.55 14.19 10.15
N LYS A 227 13.31 13.69 11.13
CA LYS A 227 14.60 14.25 11.54
C LYS A 227 15.70 13.82 10.57
N GLY A 228 16.54 14.76 10.08
CA GLY A 228 17.61 14.46 9.12
C GLY A 228 17.13 13.68 7.88
N PRO A 229 16.08 14.19 7.19
CA PRO A 229 15.33 13.41 6.21
C PRO A 229 16.17 12.95 5.02
N GLU A 230 17.19 13.69 4.63
CA GLU A 230 18.10 13.39 3.53
C GLU A 230 18.84 12.05 3.71
N LYS A 231 19.04 11.60 4.95
CA LYS A 231 19.65 10.31 5.30
C LYS A 231 18.63 9.30 5.80
N VAL A 232 17.65 9.76 6.60
CA VAL A 232 16.68 8.89 7.26
C VAL A 232 15.69 8.30 6.25
N ILE A 233 15.19 9.10 5.30
CA ILE A 233 14.22 8.61 4.31
C ILE A 233 14.77 7.46 3.47
N PRO A 234 15.94 7.58 2.78
CA PRO A 234 16.48 6.45 2.01
C PRO A 234 16.74 5.21 2.87
N ARG A 235 17.35 5.40 4.05
CA ARG A 235 17.68 4.29 4.95
C ARG A 235 16.43 3.56 5.43
N SER A 236 15.39 4.29 5.82
CA SER A 236 14.14 3.68 6.28
C SER A 236 13.43 2.92 5.15
N ILE A 237 13.43 3.43 3.91
CA ILE A 237 12.87 2.75 2.75
C ILE A 237 13.60 1.42 2.50
N PHE A 238 14.94 1.43 2.43
CA PHE A 238 15.71 0.21 2.20
C PHE A 238 15.57 -0.80 3.33
N LEU A 239 15.68 -0.36 4.59
CA LEU A 239 15.52 -1.25 5.75
C LEU A 239 14.13 -1.88 5.77
N SER A 240 13.09 -1.13 5.44
CA SER A 240 11.73 -1.67 5.40
C SER A 240 11.53 -2.64 4.23
N ILE A 241 11.97 -2.30 3.01
CA ILE A 241 11.80 -3.20 1.85
C ILE A 241 12.57 -4.51 2.05
N LEU A 242 13.86 -4.44 2.40
CA LEU A 242 14.69 -5.65 2.57
C LEU A 242 14.22 -6.49 3.76
N GLY A 243 13.87 -5.84 4.88
CA GLY A 243 13.34 -6.53 6.04
C GLY A 243 12.02 -7.23 5.75
N ILE A 244 11.09 -6.55 5.09
CA ILE A 244 9.78 -7.14 4.72
C ILE A 244 9.93 -8.20 3.62
N ALA A 245 10.82 -8.02 2.65
CA ALA A 245 11.08 -9.05 1.64
C ALA A 245 11.56 -10.35 2.27
N ALA A 246 12.52 -10.27 3.20
CA ALA A 246 12.99 -11.43 3.94
C ALA A 246 11.86 -12.08 4.78
N LEU A 247 11.10 -11.26 5.51
CA LEU A 247 9.97 -11.76 6.32
C LEU A 247 8.89 -12.41 5.46
N TYR A 248 8.52 -11.83 4.33
CA TYR A 248 7.50 -12.41 3.45
C TYR A 248 7.96 -13.71 2.79
N LEU A 249 9.20 -13.77 2.30
CA LEU A 249 9.74 -15.00 1.72
C LEU A 249 9.78 -16.12 2.77
N LEU A 250 10.28 -15.82 3.97
CA LEU A 250 10.33 -16.78 5.07
C LEU A 250 8.93 -17.19 5.53
N LEU A 251 8.00 -16.24 5.68
CA LEU A 251 6.63 -16.53 6.07
C LEU A 251 5.93 -17.44 5.05
N ASN A 252 5.98 -17.05 3.76
CA ASN A 252 5.32 -17.81 2.71
C ASN A 252 5.92 -19.20 2.53
N TRP A 253 7.25 -19.30 2.62
CA TRP A 253 7.95 -20.58 2.66
C TRP A 253 7.50 -21.42 3.85
N SER A 254 7.48 -20.86 5.07
CA SER A 254 7.06 -21.53 6.30
C SER A 254 5.62 -22.04 6.22
N VAL A 255 4.69 -21.24 5.72
CA VAL A 255 3.31 -21.69 5.53
C VAL A 255 3.23 -22.79 4.48
N GLY A 256 3.95 -22.66 3.35
CA GLY A 256 3.96 -23.67 2.29
C GLY A 256 4.57 -25.01 2.69
N THR A 257 5.50 -25.04 3.65
CA THR A 257 6.07 -26.30 4.17
C THR A 257 5.12 -27.07 5.10
N VAL A 258 4.06 -26.43 5.59
CA VAL A 258 3.04 -27.06 6.48
C VAL A 258 1.71 -27.25 5.76
N ILE A 259 1.33 -26.31 4.90
CA ILE A 259 0.09 -26.34 4.11
C ILE A 259 0.46 -26.33 2.64
N PRO A 260 0.37 -27.48 1.95
CA PRO A 260 0.73 -27.55 0.52
C PRO A 260 -0.27 -26.78 -0.35
N TRP A 261 0.21 -26.22 -1.45
CA TRP A 261 -0.58 -25.38 -2.37
C TRP A 261 -1.80 -26.11 -2.94
N GLN A 262 -1.72 -27.44 -3.13
CA GLN A 262 -2.82 -28.29 -3.59
C GLN A 262 -4.01 -28.26 -2.61
N GLU A 263 -3.72 -28.29 -1.31
CA GLU A 263 -4.73 -28.22 -0.26
C GLU A 263 -5.42 -26.85 -0.26
N VAL A 264 -4.66 -25.79 -0.45
CA VAL A 264 -5.20 -24.41 -0.56
C VAL A 264 -6.11 -24.28 -1.77
N GLN A 265 -5.75 -24.82 -2.94
CA GLN A 265 -6.62 -24.86 -4.12
C GLN A 265 -7.90 -25.65 -3.85
N GLY A 266 -7.81 -26.76 -3.15
CA GLY A 266 -8.98 -27.55 -2.75
C GLY A 266 -9.94 -26.75 -1.86
N TRP A 267 -9.44 -25.95 -0.93
CA TRP A 267 -10.27 -25.08 -0.08
C TRP A 267 -10.97 -23.99 -0.89
N GLN A 268 -10.26 -23.35 -1.83
CA GLN A 268 -10.83 -22.31 -2.67
C GLN A 268 -11.96 -22.82 -3.60
N ALA A 269 -11.92 -24.10 -3.96
CA ALA A 269 -12.95 -24.77 -4.75
C ALA A 269 -14.16 -25.25 -3.92
N SER A 270 -14.07 -25.22 -2.58
CA SER A 270 -15.10 -25.72 -1.67
C SER A 270 -16.00 -24.60 -1.12
N ALA A 271 -17.22 -24.96 -0.71
CA ALA A 271 -18.21 -24.02 -0.14
C ALA A 271 -17.79 -23.41 1.20
N GLY A 272 -16.78 -23.94 1.88
CA GLY A 272 -16.24 -23.44 3.15
C GLY A 272 -14.77 -23.08 3.01
N ASP A 273 -14.45 -22.08 2.20
CA ASP A 273 -13.07 -21.66 1.91
C ASP A 273 -12.28 -21.30 3.18
N LYS A 274 -11.54 -22.28 3.72
CA LYS A 274 -10.64 -22.09 4.87
C LYS A 274 -9.39 -21.28 4.54
N SER A 275 -9.08 -21.11 3.26
CA SER A 275 -7.92 -20.33 2.82
C SER A 275 -8.00 -18.87 3.25
N GLN A 276 -9.22 -18.36 3.49
CA GLN A 276 -9.46 -17.03 4.01
C GLN A 276 -8.81 -16.76 5.38
N PHE A 277 -8.56 -17.81 6.16
CA PHE A 277 -7.96 -17.76 7.50
C PHE A 277 -6.64 -18.53 7.57
N ILE A 278 -5.86 -18.51 6.47
CA ILE A 278 -4.69 -19.40 6.31
C ILE A 278 -3.73 -19.34 7.50
N VAL A 279 -3.53 -18.18 8.11
CA VAL A 279 -2.67 -18.03 9.31
C VAL A 279 -3.28 -18.74 10.51
N SER A 280 -4.59 -18.58 10.73
CA SER A 280 -5.29 -19.24 11.84
C SER A 280 -5.26 -20.76 11.68
N VAL A 281 -5.54 -21.26 10.45
CA VAL A 281 -5.47 -22.70 10.13
C VAL A 281 -4.05 -23.24 10.27
N PHE A 282 -3.04 -22.49 9.85
CA PHE A 282 -1.63 -22.85 10.02
C PHE A 282 -1.26 -23.05 11.49
N VAL A 283 -1.60 -22.06 12.35
CA VAL A 283 -1.29 -22.13 13.78
C VAL A 283 -2.14 -23.19 14.49
N GLU A 284 -3.41 -23.36 14.10
CA GLU A 284 -4.28 -24.42 14.62
C GLU A 284 -3.71 -25.80 14.36
N ARG A 285 -3.17 -26.03 13.16
CA ARG A 285 -2.53 -27.30 12.77
C ARG A 285 -1.28 -27.61 13.61
N LEU A 286 -0.50 -26.57 13.96
CA LEU A 286 0.76 -26.74 14.68
C LEU A 286 0.57 -26.82 16.21
N TYR A 287 -0.31 -25.99 16.75
CA TYR A 287 -0.37 -25.71 18.19
C TYR A 287 -1.79 -25.79 18.78
N GLY A 288 -2.79 -26.12 17.94
CA GLY A 288 -4.18 -26.26 18.36
C GLY A 288 -4.99 -24.96 18.39
N PRO A 289 -6.32 -25.04 18.69
CA PRO A 289 -7.26 -23.95 18.51
C PRO A 289 -7.01 -22.75 19.45
N ALA A 290 -6.50 -22.98 20.67
CA ALA A 290 -6.18 -21.88 21.59
C ALA A 290 -5.05 -20.97 21.03
N ALA A 291 -4.00 -21.59 20.46
CA ALA A 291 -2.92 -20.85 19.81
C ALA A 291 -3.41 -20.12 18.55
N ALA A 292 -4.30 -20.73 17.76
CA ALA A 292 -4.91 -20.11 16.60
C ALA A 292 -5.72 -18.84 16.95
N THR A 293 -6.44 -18.87 18.09
CA THR A 293 -7.15 -17.69 18.62
C THR A 293 -6.17 -16.55 18.91
N VAL A 294 -5.04 -16.82 19.56
CA VAL A 294 -3.99 -15.83 19.85
C VAL A 294 -3.39 -15.29 18.56
N ALA A 295 -3.03 -16.18 17.62
CA ALA A 295 -2.47 -15.76 16.32
C ALA A 295 -3.45 -14.88 15.54
N THR A 296 -4.74 -15.23 15.53
CA THR A 296 -5.78 -14.43 14.89
C THR A 296 -5.89 -13.04 15.53
N ALA A 297 -5.88 -12.94 16.86
CA ALA A 297 -5.85 -11.66 17.56
C ALA A 297 -4.62 -10.82 17.18
N MET A 298 -3.45 -11.46 17.00
CA MET A 298 -2.25 -10.77 16.51
C MET A 298 -2.38 -10.34 15.05
N VAL A 299 -3.02 -11.12 14.17
CA VAL A 299 -3.33 -10.69 12.78
C VAL A 299 -4.23 -9.46 12.77
N LEU A 300 -5.23 -9.43 13.65
CA LEU A 300 -6.10 -8.25 13.81
C LEU A 300 -5.31 -7.02 14.27
N LEU A 301 -4.37 -7.19 15.19
CA LEU A 301 -3.46 -6.12 15.62
C LEU A 301 -2.61 -5.61 14.44
N VAL A 302 -2.07 -6.51 13.62
CA VAL A 302 -1.28 -6.18 12.42
C VAL A 302 -2.11 -5.40 11.41
N ALA A 303 -3.32 -5.86 11.11
CA ALA A 303 -4.25 -5.15 10.22
C ALA A 303 -4.55 -3.75 10.74
N PHE A 304 -4.83 -3.61 12.04
CA PHE A 304 -5.07 -2.31 12.69
C PHE A 304 -3.85 -1.39 12.59
N ALA A 305 -2.65 -1.93 12.81
CA ALA A 305 -1.39 -1.18 12.73
C ALA A 305 -1.14 -0.62 11.33
N SER A 306 -1.39 -1.43 10.30
CA SER A 306 -1.26 -0.98 8.91
C SER A 306 -2.25 0.14 8.57
N LEU A 307 -3.51 -0.01 8.92
CA LEU A 307 -4.53 1.02 8.72
C LEU A 307 -4.18 2.33 9.42
N PHE A 308 -3.59 2.25 10.64
CA PHE A 308 -3.07 3.38 11.37
C PHE A 308 -1.97 4.12 10.59
N ALA A 309 -0.98 3.40 10.04
CA ALA A 309 0.11 3.99 9.27
C ALA A 309 -0.38 4.59 7.94
N VAL A 310 -1.27 3.90 7.24
CA VAL A 310 -1.91 4.37 5.99
C VAL A 310 -2.62 5.69 6.22
N LEU A 311 -3.56 5.75 7.13
CA LEU A 311 -4.37 6.96 7.35
C LEU A 311 -3.51 8.12 7.86
N LEU A 312 -2.50 7.82 8.69
CA LEU A 312 -1.51 8.80 9.13
C LEU A 312 -0.80 9.44 7.94
N GLY A 313 -0.18 8.65 7.07
CA GLY A 313 0.60 9.14 5.93
C GLY A 313 -0.25 9.90 4.92
N TYR A 314 -1.34 9.28 4.48
CA TYR A 314 -2.20 9.86 3.42
C TYR A 314 -2.92 11.14 3.84
N SER A 315 -3.20 11.36 5.12
CA SER A 315 -3.81 12.60 5.59
C SER A 315 -2.95 13.85 5.32
N ARG A 316 -1.63 13.70 5.10
CA ARG A 316 -0.72 14.79 4.75
C ARG A 316 -0.82 15.25 3.31
N ILE A 317 -1.34 14.42 2.41
CA ILE A 317 -1.37 14.71 0.96
C ILE A 317 -2.33 15.86 0.61
N PRO A 318 -3.63 15.81 0.96
CA PRO A 318 -4.53 16.93 0.70
C PRO A 318 -4.13 18.20 1.46
N TYR A 319 -3.55 18.05 2.66
CA TYR A 319 -3.02 19.16 3.43
C TYR A 319 -1.90 19.89 2.68
N ALA A 320 -0.90 19.17 2.18
CA ALA A 320 0.22 19.76 1.48
C ALA A 320 -0.23 20.53 0.23
N ALA A 321 -1.15 19.97 -0.55
CA ALA A 321 -1.70 20.61 -1.74
C ALA A 321 -2.51 21.88 -1.40
N ALA A 322 -3.26 21.86 -0.30
CA ALA A 322 -4.03 23.02 0.15
C ALA A 322 -3.14 24.12 0.75
N ALA A 323 -2.07 23.74 1.46
CA ALA A 323 -1.08 24.68 1.99
C ALA A 323 -0.34 25.45 0.88
N ASP A 324 -0.11 24.79 -0.27
CA ASP A 324 0.45 25.39 -1.46
C ASP A 324 -0.56 26.22 -2.29
N GLY A 325 -1.84 26.27 -1.90
CA GLY A 325 -2.91 26.97 -2.66
C GLY A 325 -3.30 26.26 -3.97
N GLU A 326 -2.95 24.98 -4.12
CA GLU A 326 -3.25 24.19 -5.33
C GLU A 326 -4.47 23.29 -5.15
N PHE A 327 -5.04 23.23 -3.94
CA PHE A 327 -6.23 22.47 -3.63
C PHE A 327 -7.17 23.24 -2.70
N LEU A 328 -8.32 22.65 -2.32
CA LEU A 328 -9.34 23.32 -1.51
C LEU A 328 -8.77 23.81 -0.16
N PRO A 329 -8.91 25.11 0.19
CA PRO A 329 -8.25 25.70 1.36
C PRO A 329 -8.62 25.05 2.70
N VAL A 330 -9.78 24.38 2.77
CA VAL A 330 -10.25 23.72 4.00
C VAL A 330 -9.27 22.62 4.46
N PHE A 331 -8.57 21.95 3.55
CA PHE A 331 -7.59 20.92 3.87
C PHE A 331 -6.27 21.46 4.43
N GLY A 332 -5.97 22.76 4.21
CA GLY A 332 -4.77 23.43 4.74
C GLY A 332 -4.82 23.68 6.25
N LYS A 333 -5.88 23.28 6.95
CA LYS A 333 -6.04 23.52 8.38
C LYS A 333 -5.37 22.42 9.21
N LEU A 334 -4.49 22.84 10.12
CA LEU A 334 -3.97 22.00 11.21
C LEU A 334 -4.80 22.15 12.47
N HIS A 335 -4.83 21.09 13.29
CA HIS A 335 -5.48 21.15 14.59
C HIS A 335 -4.73 22.15 15.50
N PRO A 336 -5.41 23.12 16.15
CA PRO A 336 -4.77 24.24 16.84
C PRO A 336 -3.76 23.86 17.93
N THR A 337 -4.03 22.77 18.65
CA THR A 337 -3.19 22.34 19.80
C THR A 337 -2.37 21.08 19.52
N LYS A 338 -2.76 20.26 18.54
CA LYS A 338 -2.16 18.95 18.28
C LYS A 338 -1.31 18.90 16.99
N ASN A 339 -1.36 19.97 16.17
CA ASN A 339 -0.53 20.17 14.96
C ASN A 339 -0.59 19.00 13.94
N PHE A 340 -1.79 18.54 13.61
CA PHE A 340 -1.99 17.54 12.56
C PHE A 340 -3.14 17.95 11.61
N PRO A 341 -3.19 17.46 10.35
CA PRO A 341 -4.20 17.84 9.35
C PRO A 341 -5.54 17.14 9.60
N TYR A 342 -6.32 17.64 10.55
CA TYR A 342 -7.54 16.99 11.01
C TYR A 342 -8.66 16.92 9.97
N VAL A 343 -8.77 17.90 9.07
CA VAL A 343 -9.79 17.87 8.00
C VAL A 343 -9.52 16.74 7.02
N SER A 344 -8.26 16.58 6.56
CA SER A 344 -7.86 15.47 5.70
C SER A 344 -8.07 14.12 6.38
N LEU A 345 -7.71 14.01 7.68
CA LEU A 345 -7.90 12.79 8.46
C LEU A 345 -9.39 12.38 8.51
N LEU A 346 -10.26 13.34 8.85
CA LEU A 346 -11.70 13.10 8.99
C LEU A 346 -12.35 12.77 7.65
N LEU A 347 -11.96 13.44 6.55
CA LEU A 347 -12.51 13.14 5.23
C LEU A 347 -12.09 11.75 4.76
N LEU A 348 -10.79 11.44 4.76
CA LEU A 348 -10.29 10.15 4.29
C LEU A 348 -10.82 8.99 5.15
N GLY A 349 -10.90 9.18 6.46
CA GLY A 349 -11.51 8.23 7.38
C GLY A 349 -13.01 8.05 7.14
N GLY A 350 -13.76 9.14 6.97
CA GLY A 350 -15.20 9.09 6.71
C GLY A 350 -15.55 8.42 5.39
N VAL A 351 -14.82 8.74 4.31
CA VAL A 351 -15.01 8.06 3.01
C VAL A 351 -14.56 6.60 3.10
N GLY A 352 -13.47 6.31 3.81
CA GLY A 352 -13.01 4.93 4.06
C GLY A 352 -14.03 4.11 4.84
N PHE A 353 -14.68 4.72 5.83
CA PHE A 353 -15.81 4.11 6.53
C PHE A 353 -16.93 3.71 5.56
N VAL A 354 -17.38 4.63 4.71
CA VAL A 354 -18.42 4.34 3.72
C VAL A 354 -17.98 3.22 2.76
N PHE A 355 -16.74 3.27 2.26
CA PHE A 355 -16.24 2.24 1.34
C PHE A 355 -16.10 0.87 2.01
N SER A 356 -15.77 0.80 3.30
CA SER A 356 -15.72 -0.47 4.04
C SER A 356 -17.10 -1.15 4.16
N LEU A 357 -18.18 -0.39 4.03
CA LEU A 357 -19.55 -0.91 4.02
C LEU A 357 -20.02 -1.35 2.63
N LEU A 358 -19.48 -0.78 1.54
CA LEU A 358 -19.99 -0.96 0.18
C LEU A 358 -19.25 -2.02 -0.62
N PHE A 359 -17.91 -2.12 -0.51
CA PHE A 359 -17.07 -2.92 -1.40
C PHE A 359 -16.67 -4.28 -0.83
N ARG A 360 -16.17 -5.16 -1.73
CA ARG A 360 -15.55 -6.45 -1.40
C ARG A 360 -14.02 -6.36 -1.53
N LEU A 361 -13.29 -7.17 -0.75
CA LEU A 361 -11.84 -7.10 -0.65
C LEU A 361 -11.10 -7.26 -2.00
N GLY A 362 -11.49 -8.25 -2.80
CA GLY A 362 -10.86 -8.53 -4.09
C GLY A 362 -11.00 -7.39 -5.10
N GLU A 363 -12.16 -6.74 -5.12
CA GLU A 363 -12.46 -5.57 -5.97
C GLU A 363 -11.61 -4.37 -5.58
N VAL A 364 -11.51 -4.13 -4.26
CA VAL A 364 -10.76 -2.98 -3.72
C VAL A 364 -9.27 -3.10 -4.04
N ILE A 365 -8.66 -4.29 -3.90
CA ILE A 365 -7.24 -4.51 -4.22
C ILE A 365 -6.94 -4.15 -5.69
N SER A 366 -7.75 -4.63 -6.61
CA SER A 366 -7.59 -4.35 -8.05
C SER A 366 -7.79 -2.88 -8.38
N ALA A 367 -8.80 -2.22 -7.77
CA ALA A 367 -9.05 -0.80 -7.93
C ALA A 367 -7.91 0.08 -7.42
N ILE A 368 -7.34 -0.24 -6.25
CA ILE A 368 -6.22 0.49 -5.67
C ILE A 368 -5.03 0.51 -6.63
N LEU A 369 -4.63 -0.64 -7.16
CA LEU A 369 -3.49 -0.74 -8.06
C LEU A 369 -3.76 -0.04 -9.39
N ALA A 370 -4.90 -0.28 -10.02
CA ALA A 370 -5.25 0.38 -11.27
C ALA A 370 -5.18 1.92 -11.16
N MET A 371 -5.68 2.49 -10.08
CA MET A 371 -5.68 3.94 -9.87
C MET A 371 -4.29 4.52 -9.63
N ARG A 372 -3.36 3.77 -9.00
CA ARG A 372 -2.05 4.29 -8.62
C ARG A 372 -1.03 4.28 -9.74
N ILE A 373 -1.04 3.23 -10.56
CA ILE A 373 0.11 2.89 -11.42
C ILE A 373 0.46 4.04 -12.35
N LEU A 374 -0.49 4.61 -13.07
CA LEU A 374 -0.20 5.58 -14.13
C LEU A 374 0.34 6.91 -13.59
N VAL A 375 -0.29 7.49 -12.59
CA VAL A 375 0.08 8.83 -12.08
C VAL A 375 1.18 8.72 -11.03
N GLN A 376 1.00 7.85 -10.03
CA GLN A 376 1.92 7.80 -8.90
C GLN A 376 3.24 7.10 -9.25
N PHE A 377 3.19 5.89 -9.79
CA PHE A 377 4.42 5.13 -10.03
C PHE A 377 5.06 5.48 -11.37
N VAL A 378 4.37 5.30 -12.48
CA VAL A 378 4.91 5.61 -13.82
C VAL A 378 5.16 7.11 -13.98
N GLY A 379 4.18 7.96 -13.61
CA GLY A 379 4.32 9.41 -13.68
C GLY A 379 5.49 9.92 -12.83
N GLN A 380 5.69 9.39 -11.62
CA GLN A 380 6.81 9.77 -10.76
C GLN A 380 8.16 9.26 -11.29
N ALA A 381 8.22 8.05 -11.85
CA ALA A 381 9.42 7.50 -12.48
C ALA A 381 9.87 8.37 -13.67
N VAL A 382 8.94 8.70 -14.58
CA VAL A 382 9.18 9.65 -15.69
C VAL A 382 9.57 11.03 -15.13
N GLY A 383 8.90 11.49 -14.08
CA GLY A 383 9.21 12.73 -13.39
C GLY A 383 10.66 12.81 -12.89
N LEU A 384 11.17 11.72 -12.29
CA LEU A 384 12.58 11.65 -11.88
C LEU A 384 13.55 11.79 -13.08
N MET A 385 13.24 11.15 -14.21
CA MET A 385 14.05 11.30 -15.43
C MET A 385 14.08 12.76 -15.92
N LEU A 386 12.92 13.42 -15.94
CA LEU A 386 12.81 14.83 -16.32
C LEU A 386 13.57 15.75 -15.35
N LEU A 387 13.46 15.49 -14.06
CA LEU A 387 14.12 16.26 -13.02
C LEU A 387 15.65 16.19 -13.14
N ARG A 388 16.19 14.98 -13.32
CA ARG A 388 17.63 14.77 -13.54
C ARG A 388 18.15 15.48 -14.81
N ARG A 389 17.36 15.46 -15.90
CA ARG A 389 17.72 16.18 -17.13
C ARG A 389 17.76 17.69 -16.93
N ARG A 390 16.85 18.25 -16.12
CA ARG A 390 16.73 19.70 -15.93
C ARG A 390 17.69 20.27 -14.90
N ARG A 391 17.86 19.58 -13.76
CA ARG A 391 18.61 20.10 -12.60
C ARG A 391 19.97 19.42 -12.40
N GLY A 392 20.26 18.38 -13.18
CA GLY A 392 21.46 17.58 -12.97
C GLY A 392 21.40 16.75 -11.67
N THR A 393 22.50 16.13 -11.29
CA THR A 393 22.57 15.24 -10.11
C THR A 393 23.49 15.75 -9.01
N ALA A 394 24.18 16.88 -9.19
CA ALA A 394 25.23 17.35 -8.31
C ALA A 394 24.72 17.61 -6.86
N ALA A 395 23.54 18.20 -6.72
CA ALA A 395 22.95 18.58 -5.45
C ALA A 395 22.05 17.50 -4.79
N LEU A 396 21.96 16.27 -5.36
CA LEU A 396 21.11 15.22 -4.80
C LEU A 396 21.80 14.57 -3.60
N PRO A 397 21.16 14.53 -2.40
CA PRO A 397 21.71 13.89 -1.20
C PRO A 397 21.87 12.37 -1.33
N PHE A 398 20.95 11.72 -2.07
CA PHE A 398 20.99 10.33 -2.43
C PHE A 398 20.92 10.20 -3.96
N LYS A 399 21.77 9.35 -4.53
CA LYS A 399 21.83 9.10 -5.98
C LYS A 399 21.60 7.63 -6.23
N MET A 400 20.53 7.33 -6.99
CA MET A 400 20.21 5.99 -7.42
C MET A 400 21.37 5.37 -8.20
N PRO A 401 21.86 4.17 -7.80
CA PRO A 401 22.83 3.44 -8.58
C PRO A 401 22.26 2.94 -9.91
N LEU A 402 23.13 2.67 -10.90
CA LEU A 402 22.78 2.09 -12.20
C LEU A 402 21.72 2.87 -13.02
N TYR A 403 21.50 4.15 -12.70
CA TYR A 403 20.58 4.99 -13.49
C TYR A 403 20.98 5.01 -14.97
N PRO A 404 20.04 4.92 -15.96
CA PRO A 404 18.58 4.94 -15.83
C PRO A 404 17.91 3.55 -15.70
N LEU A 405 18.67 2.47 -15.67
CA LEU A 405 18.15 1.09 -15.73
C LEU A 405 17.06 0.79 -14.70
N PRO A 406 17.18 1.12 -13.38
CA PRO A 406 16.11 0.85 -12.42
C PRO A 406 14.81 1.59 -12.76
N VAL A 407 14.90 2.83 -13.25
CA VAL A 407 13.71 3.62 -13.62
C VAL A 407 12.98 3.02 -14.80
N VAL A 408 13.71 2.62 -15.84
CA VAL A 408 13.12 1.98 -17.03
C VAL A 408 12.48 0.64 -16.66
N LEU A 409 13.17 -0.17 -15.86
CA LEU A 409 12.65 -1.45 -15.36
C LEU A 409 11.37 -1.25 -14.53
N ALA A 410 11.35 -0.27 -13.62
CA ALA A 410 10.17 0.06 -12.85
C ALA A 410 8.96 0.40 -13.75
N ILE A 411 9.17 1.25 -14.76
CA ILE A 411 8.11 1.63 -15.71
C ILE A 411 7.55 0.39 -16.44
N ILE A 412 8.44 -0.47 -16.97
CA ILE A 412 8.04 -1.67 -17.71
C ILE A 412 7.22 -2.61 -16.80
N VAL A 413 7.70 -2.88 -15.59
CA VAL A 413 7.02 -3.81 -14.67
C VAL A 413 5.71 -3.21 -14.17
N TRP A 414 5.65 -1.91 -13.86
CA TRP A 414 4.39 -1.26 -13.49
C TRP A 414 3.35 -1.30 -14.62
N LEU A 415 3.75 -1.10 -15.87
CA LEU A 415 2.84 -1.24 -17.01
C LEU A 415 2.40 -2.69 -17.22
N PHE A 416 3.30 -3.66 -17.04
CA PHE A 416 2.96 -5.09 -17.07
C PHE A 416 1.89 -5.42 -16.00
N VAL A 417 2.07 -4.95 -14.78
CA VAL A 417 1.10 -5.13 -13.68
C VAL A 417 -0.23 -4.46 -14.01
N PHE A 418 -0.21 -3.24 -14.57
CA PHE A 418 -1.43 -2.53 -14.96
C PHE A 418 -2.27 -3.31 -15.97
N VAL A 419 -1.62 -3.88 -16.99
CA VAL A 419 -2.29 -4.72 -18.00
C VAL A 419 -2.78 -6.04 -17.38
N GLY A 420 -2.00 -6.61 -16.43
CA GLY A 420 -2.31 -7.87 -15.75
C GLY A 420 -3.48 -7.83 -14.76
N ILE A 421 -4.03 -6.64 -14.45
CA ILE A 421 -5.21 -6.54 -13.57
C ILE A 421 -6.43 -7.16 -14.27
N ALA A 422 -6.91 -8.28 -13.73
CA ALA A 422 -8.07 -8.97 -14.28
C ALA A 422 -9.36 -8.16 -14.06
N PRO A 423 -10.31 -8.18 -15.02
CA PRO A 423 -11.62 -7.58 -14.81
C PRO A 423 -12.41 -8.35 -13.75
N VAL A 424 -13.33 -7.67 -13.10
CA VAL A 424 -14.27 -8.28 -12.15
C VAL A 424 -15.64 -8.42 -12.82
N GLU A 425 -16.25 -9.60 -12.67
CA GLU A 425 -17.62 -9.83 -13.14
C GLU A 425 -18.60 -9.25 -12.11
N VAL A 426 -19.43 -8.33 -12.56
CA VAL A 426 -20.46 -7.68 -11.76
C VAL A 426 -21.82 -8.05 -12.32
N THR A 427 -22.72 -8.48 -11.43
CA THR A 427 -24.12 -8.71 -11.77
C THR A 427 -24.99 -7.63 -11.15
N TRP A 428 -25.63 -6.83 -11.98
CA TRP A 428 -26.57 -5.80 -11.52
C TRP A 428 -27.88 -5.86 -12.29
N GLY A 429 -28.97 -5.99 -11.56
CA GLY A 429 -30.32 -6.09 -12.18
C GLY A 429 -30.46 -7.28 -13.13
N GLY A 430 -29.75 -8.39 -12.91
CA GLY A 430 -29.75 -9.57 -13.80
C GLY A 430 -28.86 -9.45 -15.03
N VAL A 431 -28.18 -8.34 -15.23
CA VAL A 431 -27.20 -8.14 -16.30
C VAL A 431 -25.79 -8.43 -15.80
N HIS A 432 -25.07 -9.31 -16.51
CA HIS A 432 -23.67 -9.61 -16.25
C HIS A 432 -22.77 -8.70 -17.09
N PHE A 433 -21.88 -7.96 -16.48
CA PHE A 433 -20.89 -7.15 -17.19
C PHE A 433 -19.52 -7.27 -16.53
N ARG A 434 -18.46 -7.04 -17.33
CA ARG A 434 -17.08 -7.04 -16.87
C ARG A 434 -16.62 -5.61 -16.56
N LEU A 435 -16.26 -5.38 -15.31
CA LEU A 435 -15.69 -4.10 -14.88
C LEU A 435 -14.16 -4.17 -15.03
N TYR A 436 -13.63 -3.36 -15.95
CA TYR A 436 -12.19 -3.17 -16.14
C TYR A 436 -11.71 -2.00 -15.28
N PHE A 437 -10.97 -2.29 -14.24
CA PHE A 437 -10.45 -1.24 -13.34
C PHE A 437 -9.49 -0.28 -14.04
N GLN A 438 -8.82 -0.71 -15.12
CA GLN A 438 -8.02 0.16 -15.98
C GLN A 438 -8.87 1.29 -16.59
N LEU A 439 -10.07 0.97 -17.10
CA LEU A 439 -10.99 1.96 -17.64
C LEU A 439 -11.55 2.88 -16.55
N ALA A 440 -11.84 2.34 -15.37
CA ALA A 440 -12.24 3.14 -14.22
C ALA A 440 -11.13 4.13 -13.79
N ALA A 441 -9.87 3.71 -13.81
CA ALA A 441 -8.72 4.58 -13.53
C ALA A 441 -8.56 5.69 -14.58
N LEU A 442 -8.69 5.37 -15.86
CA LEU A 442 -8.67 6.36 -16.95
C LEU A 442 -9.85 7.35 -16.85
N GLY A 443 -11.04 6.85 -16.54
CA GLY A 443 -12.23 7.69 -16.27
C GLY A 443 -12.01 8.63 -15.09
N MET A 444 -11.40 8.14 -14.00
CA MET A 444 -11.03 8.95 -12.84
C MET A 444 -10.02 10.05 -13.21
N MET A 445 -9.02 9.73 -14.03
CA MET A 445 -8.06 10.72 -14.55
C MET A 445 -8.75 11.76 -15.44
N ALA A 446 -9.69 11.36 -16.29
CA ALA A 446 -10.47 12.28 -17.12
C ALA A 446 -11.33 13.23 -16.27
N LEU A 447 -12.02 12.71 -15.24
CA LEU A 447 -12.78 13.51 -14.27
C LEU A 447 -11.85 14.48 -13.50
N GLY A 448 -10.69 14.00 -13.06
CA GLY A 448 -9.67 14.83 -12.41
C GLY A 448 -9.14 15.93 -13.32
N THR A 449 -8.97 15.63 -14.61
CA THR A 449 -8.58 16.64 -15.61
C THR A 449 -9.66 17.71 -15.75
N GLY A 450 -10.93 17.32 -15.84
CA GLY A 450 -12.06 18.26 -15.87
C GLY A 450 -12.09 19.14 -14.61
N ALA A 451 -11.94 18.51 -13.43
CA ALA A 451 -11.88 19.25 -12.15
C ALA A 451 -10.68 20.23 -12.09
N PHE A 452 -9.51 19.81 -12.59
CA PHE A 452 -8.33 20.68 -12.69
C PHE A 452 -8.58 21.90 -13.60
N LEU A 453 -9.19 21.70 -14.76
CA LEU A 453 -9.51 22.78 -15.69
C LEU A 453 -10.49 23.79 -15.06
N LEU A 454 -11.55 23.30 -14.40
CA LEU A 454 -12.50 24.16 -13.68
C LEU A 454 -11.81 24.95 -12.55
N TRP A 455 -10.94 24.27 -11.77
CA TRP A 455 -10.19 24.91 -10.69
C TRP A 455 -9.20 25.96 -11.22
N SER A 456 -8.44 25.61 -12.26
CA SER A 456 -7.47 26.54 -12.90
C SER A 456 -8.16 27.77 -13.50
N ARG A 457 -9.34 27.60 -14.11
CA ARG A 457 -10.16 28.70 -14.61
C ARG A 457 -10.60 29.65 -13.51
N ARG A 458 -11.03 29.12 -12.35
CA ARG A 458 -11.41 29.93 -11.19
C ARG A 458 -10.25 30.75 -10.62
N LEU A 459 -9.03 30.19 -10.68
CA LEU A 459 -7.82 30.85 -10.17
C LEU A 459 -7.15 31.76 -11.20
N GLY A 460 -7.63 31.84 -12.45
CA GLY A 460 -6.97 32.59 -13.54
C GLY A 460 -5.54 32.11 -13.82
N ARG A 461 -5.26 30.78 -13.63
CA ARG A 461 -3.93 30.19 -13.81
C ARG A 461 -3.91 29.28 -15.02
N TRP A 462 -2.67 28.88 -15.46
CA TRP A 462 -2.49 27.95 -16.58
C TRP A 462 -3.48 26.76 -16.49
N PRO A 463 -4.17 26.36 -17.60
CA PRO A 463 -3.99 26.80 -18.98
C PRO A 463 -4.79 28.06 -19.38
N PHE A 464 -5.50 28.72 -18.49
CA PHE A 464 -6.41 29.86 -18.78
C PHE A 464 -5.83 31.22 -18.43
N GLY A 465 -4.71 31.33 -17.73
CA GLY A 465 -3.96 32.55 -17.45
C GLY A 465 -2.64 32.53 -18.21
N GLY A 466 -2.37 33.61 -18.94
CA GLY A 466 -1.11 33.86 -19.63
C GLY A 466 0.02 34.19 -18.66
#